data_52d9a922248cc1172c533140d7f89051
#
_entry.id   52d9a922248cc1172c533140d7f89051
#
_cell.length_a   1.000
_cell.length_b   1.000
_cell.length_c   1.000
_cell.angle_alpha   90.00
_cell.angle_beta   90.00
_cell.angle_gamma   90.00
#
_symmetry.space_group_name_H-M   'P 1'
#
loop_
_entity.id
_entity.type
_entity.pdbx_description
1 polymer ?
#
loop_
_entity_poly.entity_id
_entity_poly.type
_entity_poly.pdbx_seq_one_letter_code
_entity_poly.pdbx_strand_id
1 'polypeptide(L)'
;MADETATTGTFHTHIFIYSKSPIRFSTVKNRFPTAHIEKAFGSAKENRDYIRKEGKWADDKKSETSHKGSFYEFGNIPNECEERDPKMYKLLCNVKDGLSTTEIIDETPSFAFKLKDIDILREAYLSERYRSENRELTVTYLFGASGTGKTSGIYKKHPASEICRITDYNGKNGVRFDSYHGQDILVFEEFNSQIPIEKMLNYLDIYPLTLPARYSDRTACYTKVYITSNLPLNEQYIDFKHNHPETWKAFIRRIHRVFFYKTGGQAEEIYFK
;
A
#
# COMPACT_ATOMS: atom_id res chain seq x y z
N MET A 1 -18.39 -6.53 30.66
CA MET A 1 -18.15 -6.86 32.07
C MET A 1 -17.63 -8.28 32.20
N ALA A 2 -16.87 -8.55 33.25
CA ALA A 2 -16.44 -9.90 33.59
C ALA A 2 -16.23 -10.02 35.10
N ASP A 3 -16.40 -11.23 35.61
CA ASP A 3 -16.20 -11.54 37.01
C ASP A 3 -14.76 -11.96 37.29
N GLU A 4 -14.26 -11.54 38.45
CA GLU A 4 -12.88 -11.75 38.87
C GLU A 4 -12.82 -11.99 40.38
N THR A 5 -11.91 -12.82 40.84
CA THR A 5 -11.61 -12.97 42.26
C THR A 5 -10.24 -12.38 42.55
N ALA A 6 -10.17 -11.35 43.37
CA ALA A 6 -8.91 -10.75 43.77
C ALA A 6 -8.00 -11.74 44.51
N THR A 7 -6.71 -11.49 44.50
CA THR A 7 -5.69 -12.30 45.23
C THR A 7 -6.01 -12.41 46.74
N THR A 8 -6.80 -11.48 47.28
CA THR A 8 -7.29 -11.48 48.65
C THR A 8 -8.54 -12.38 48.87
N GLY A 9 -9.01 -13.06 47.80
CA GLY A 9 -10.23 -13.88 47.83
C GLY A 9 -11.55 -13.12 47.66
N THR A 10 -11.51 -11.82 47.43
CA THR A 10 -12.72 -11.01 47.26
C THR A 10 -13.25 -11.13 45.83
N PHE A 11 -14.49 -11.57 45.68
CA PHE A 11 -15.20 -11.59 44.39
C PHE A 11 -15.65 -10.19 44.02
N HIS A 12 -15.45 -9.80 42.75
CA HIS A 12 -15.92 -8.55 42.20
C HIS A 12 -16.13 -8.66 40.69
N THR A 13 -16.92 -7.73 40.14
CA THR A 13 -17.19 -7.65 38.70
C THR A 13 -16.59 -6.38 38.13
N HIS A 14 -15.77 -6.50 37.14
CA HIS A 14 -15.30 -5.36 36.34
C HIS A 14 -16.33 -4.98 35.28
N ILE A 15 -16.71 -3.69 35.25
CA ILE A 15 -17.64 -3.16 34.26
C ILE A 15 -16.99 -1.96 33.55
N PHE A 16 -16.95 -2.00 32.24
CA PHE A 16 -16.62 -0.83 31.40
C PHE A 16 -17.90 -0.32 30.76
N ILE A 17 -18.17 0.97 30.89
CA ILE A 17 -19.33 1.65 30.31
C ILE A 17 -18.83 2.73 29.36
N TYR A 18 -19.24 2.66 28.09
CA TYR A 18 -19.00 3.68 27.10
C TYR A 18 -20.34 4.32 26.66
N SER A 19 -20.31 5.61 26.41
CA SER A 19 -21.45 6.34 25.85
C SER A 19 -20.97 7.45 24.93
N LYS A 20 -21.63 7.62 23.77
CA LYS A 20 -21.37 8.73 22.84
C LYS A 20 -21.61 10.10 23.47
N SER A 21 -22.57 10.18 24.39
CA SER A 21 -22.86 11.40 25.12
C SER A 21 -22.26 11.35 26.52
N PRO A 22 -21.78 12.48 27.08
CA PRO A 22 -21.25 12.51 28.43
C PRO A 22 -22.29 12.01 29.46
N ILE A 23 -21.88 11.07 30.30
CA ILE A 23 -22.67 10.58 31.39
C ILE A 23 -22.23 11.29 32.69
N ARG A 24 -23.17 11.81 33.45
CA ARG A 24 -22.84 12.40 34.75
C ARG A 24 -22.40 11.32 35.73
N PHE A 25 -21.36 11.55 36.48
CA PHE A 25 -20.90 10.65 37.55
C PHE A 25 -22.02 10.22 38.51
N SER A 26 -22.83 11.17 38.92
CA SER A 26 -24.01 10.91 39.80
C SER A 26 -24.96 9.89 39.19
N THR A 27 -25.21 9.91 37.91
CA THR A 27 -26.07 8.95 37.21
C THR A 27 -25.54 7.53 37.35
N VAL A 28 -24.23 7.35 37.13
CA VAL A 28 -23.58 6.03 37.25
C VAL A 28 -23.55 5.61 38.73
N LYS A 29 -23.19 6.51 39.63
CA LYS A 29 -23.11 6.23 41.07
C LYS A 29 -24.47 5.86 41.66
N ASN A 30 -25.54 6.52 41.23
CA ASN A 30 -26.92 6.17 41.68
C ASN A 30 -27.34 4.77 41.17
N ARG A 31 -26.87 4.35 40.01
CA ARG A 31 -27.14 3.01 39.44
C ARG A 31 -26.33 1.91 40.13
N PHE A 32 -25.10 2.24 40.54
CA PHE A 32 -24.15 1.34 41.18
C PHE A 32 -23.64 1.96 42.50
N PRO A 33 -24.48 2.01 43.57
CA PRO A 33 -24.13 2.79 44.79
C PRO A 33 -22.89 2.28 45.51
N THR A 34 -22.64 0.98 45.48
CA THR A 34 -21.54 0.32 46.15
C THR A 34 -20.27 0.21 45.29
N ALA A 35 -20.37 0.48 43.99
CA ALA A 35 -19.25 0.31 43.08
C ALA A 35 -18.18 1.38 43.31
N HIS A 36 -16.91 0.98 43.15
CA HIS A 36 -15.83 1.90 42.94
C HIS A 36 -15.89 2.34 41.47
N ILE A 37 -15.88 3.65 41.20
CA ILE A 37 -16.11 4.20 39.89
C ILE A 37 -14.93 5.14 39.57
N GLU A 38 -14.25 4.86 38.49
CA GLU A 38 -13.14 5.65 37.96
C GLU A 38 -13.38 6.00 36.50
N LYS A 39 -12.77 7.10 36.06
CA LYS A 39 -12.68 7.41 34.63
C LYS A 39 -11.74 6.41 33.97
N ALA A 40 -12.23 5.67 32.98
CA ALA A 40 -11.39 4.76 32.21
C ALA A 40 -10.36 5.56 31.39
N PHE A 41 -9.14 5.05 31.37
CA PHE A 41 -8.04 5.53 30.54
C PHE A 41 -7.82 4.54 29.37
N GLY A 42 -7.31 5.04 28.24
CA GLY A 42 -7.13 4.24 27.03
C GLY A 42 -8.40 4.13 26.20
N SER A 43 -8.29 3.43 25.07
CA SER A 43 -9.38 3.23 24.13
C SER A 43 -10.44 2.25 24.63
N ALA A 44 -11.64 2.30 24.06
CA ALA A 44 -12.70 1.33 24.40
C ALA A 44 -12.25 -0.11 24.10
N LYS A 45 -11.48 -0.31 23.03
CA LYS A 45 -10.86 -1.60 22.70
C LYS A 45 -9.88 -2.05 23.78
N GLU A 46 -8.98 -1.17 24.24
CA GLU A 46 -8.01 -1.51 25.29
C GLU A 46 -8.70 -1.87 26.62
N ASN A 47 -9.75 -1.15 26.99
CA ASN A 47 -10.53 -1.45 28.20
C ASN A 47 -11.27 -2.80 28.08
N ARG A 48 -11.82 -3.11 26.90
CA ARG A 48 -12.42 -4.42 26.62
C ARG A 48 -11.39 -5.55 26.72
N ASP A 49 -10.23 -5.39 26.06
CA ASP A 49 -9.16 -6.39 26.06
C ASP A 49 -8.63 -6.62 27.48
N TYR A 50 -8.55 -5.56 28.30
CA TYR A 50 -8.21 -5.65 29.72
C TYR A 50 -9.22 -6.53 30.51
N ILE A 51 -10.50 -6.28 30.31
CA ILE A 51 -11.57 -7.04 31.01
C ILE A 51 -11.59 -8.50 30.54
N ARG A 52 -11.33 -8.75 29.25
CA ARG A 52 -11.24 -10.09 28.67
C ARG A 52 -9.93 -10.81 28.96
N LYS A 53 -8.92 -10.08 29.45
CA LYS A 53 -7.55 -10.56 29.59
C LYS A 53 -6.99 -11.09 28.26
N GLU A 54 -7.18 -10.32 27.21
CA GLU A 54 -6.70 -10.59 25.84
C GLU A 54 -5.57 -9.63 25.42
N GLY A 55 -4.86 -9.94 24.31
CA GLY A 55 -3.78 -9.12 23.78
C GLY A 55 -2.63 -8.97 24.78
N LYS A 56 -2.20 -7.72 25.03
CA LYS A 56 -1.09 -7.43 25.97
C LYS A 56 -1.37 -7.84 27.44
N TRP A 57 -2.62 -8.21 27.75
CA TRP A 57 -3.05 -8.60 29.09
C TRP A 57 -3.20 -10.12 29.28
N ALA A 58 -2.96 -10.91 28.20
CA ALA A 58 -3.14 -12.36 28.25
C ALA A 58 -2.16 -13.04 29.23
N ASP A 59 -0.92 -12.51 29.32
CA ASP A 59 0.15 -13.04 30.17
C ASP A 59 0.25 -12.32 31.53
N ASP A 60 -0.70 -11.44 31.86
CA ASP A 60 -0.69 -10.76 33.16
C ASP A 60 -1.09 -11.77 34.27
N LYS A 61 -0.41 -11.69 35.42
CA LYS A 61 -0.73 -12.50 36.62
C LYS A 61 -2.21 -12.37 37.02
N LYS A 62 -2.86 -11.25 36.69
CA LYS A 62 -4.29 -11.05 36.91
C LYS A 62 -5.19 -11.87 36.00
N SER A 63 -4.67 -12.47 34.92
CA SER A 63 -5.43 -13.36 34.06
C SER A 63 -5.86 -14.64 34.78
N GLU A 64 -5.08 -15.08 35.76
CA GLU A 64 -5.36 -16.29 36.56
C GLU A 64 -6.57 -16.11 37.49
N THR A 65 -6.93 -14.85 37.82
CA THR A 65 -8.03 -14.52 38.73
C THR A 65 -9.36 -14.32 38.02
N SER A 66 -9.35 -14.28 36.68
CA SER A 66 -10.55 -14.10 35.87
C SER A 66 -11.38 -15.36 35.75
N HIS A 67 -12.69 -15.26 35.93
CA HIS A 67 -13.61 -16.37 35.77
C HIS A 67 -13.88 -16.64 34.28
N LYS A 68 -13.38 -17.76 33.76
CA LYS A 68 -13.60 -18.15 32.37
C LYS A 68 -15.08 -18.27 32.05
N GLY A 69 -15.55 -17.58 31.00
CA GLY A 69 -16.94 -17.62 30.57
C GLY A 69 -17.88 -16.61 31.24
N SER A 70 -17.38 -15.77 32.17
CA SER A 70 -18.15 -14.70 32.80
C SER A 70 -18.26 -13.43 31.97
N PHE A 71 -17.49 -13.36 30.87
CA PHE A 71 -17.48 -12.16 30.03
C PHE A 71 -18.82 -11.96 29.32
N TYR A 72 -19.40 -10.78 29.50
CA TYR A 72 -20.61 -10.34 28.82
C TYR A 72 -20.40 -8.97 28.19
N GLU A 73 -20.83 -8.82 26.94
CA GLU A 73 -20.74 -7.58 26.17
C GLU A 73 -22.09 -7.24 25.58
N PHE A 74 -22.47 -5.96 25.65
CA PHE A 74 -23.67 -5.41 25.04
C PHE A 74 -23.30 -4.21 24.17
N GLY A 75 -23.77 -4.19 22.93
CA GLY A 75 -23.46 -3.16 21.95
C GLY A 75 -22.17 -3.43 21.18
N ASN A 76 -21.77 -2.46 20.38
CA ASN A 76 -20.56 -2.54 19.57
C ASN A 76 -19.46 -1.67 20.18
N ILE A 77 -18.21 -2.13 20.06
CA ILE A 77 -17.06 -1.29 20.42
C ILE A 77 -17.02 -0.09 19.49
N PRO A 78 -16.98 1.14 20.04
CA PRO A 78 -16.88 2.33 19.22
C PRO A 78 -15.54 2.40 18.50
N ASN A 79 -15.54 2.87 17.27
CA ASN A 79 -14.34 3.30 16.59
C ASN A 79 -14.03 4.74 17.00
N GLU A 80 -13.20 4.91 18.01
CA GLU A 80 -12.91 6.24 18.59
C GLU A 80 -12.27 7.20 17.58
N CYS A 81 -11.54 6.70 16.59
CA CYS A 81 -10.98 7.54 15.53
C CYS A 81 -12.10 8.11 14.65
N GLU A 82 -13.08 7.28 14.28
CA GLU A 82 -14.25 7.71 13.51
C GLU A 82 -15.12 8.70 14.30
N GLU A 83 -15.30 8.47 15.58
CA GLU A 83 -16.14 9.35 16.44
C GLU A 83 -15.46 10.69 16.76
N ARG A 84 -14.14 10.74 16.91
CA ARG A 84 -13.39 11.96 17.18
C ARG A 84 -13.23 12.85 15.97
N ASP A 85 -12.89 12.26 14.84
CA ASP A 85 -12.71 12.97 13.56
C ASP A 85 -13.22 12.11 12.40
N PRO A 86 -14.54 12.12 12.16
CA PRO A 86 -15.16 11.34 11.09
C PRO A 86 -14.58 11.65 9.71
N LYS A 87 -14.17 12.92 9.47
CA LYS A 87 -13.58 13.35 8.20
C LYS A 87 -12.20 12.73 8.00
N MET A 88 -11.36 12.78 9.04
CA MET A 88 -10.03 12.19 8.99
C MET A 88 -10.11 10.68 8.86
N TYR A 89 -10.99 10.03 9.61
CA TYR A 89 -11.21 8.58 9.48
C TYR A 89 -11.64 8.19 8.06
N LYS A 90 -12.59 8.94 7.48
CA LYS A 90 -13.03 8.74 6.10
C LYS A 90 -11.87 8.92 5.11
N LEU A 91 -11.02 9.95 5.29
CA LEU A 91 -9.81 10.14 4.49
C LEU A 91 -8.90 8.92 4.53
N LEU A 92 -8.61 8.39 5.72
CA LEU A 92 -7.76 7.22 5.90
C LEU A 92 -8.34 5.98 5.18
N CYS A 93 -9.65 5.76 5.27
CA CYS A 93 -10.33 4.68 4.55
C CYS A 93 -10.22 4.88 3.04
N ASN A 94 -10.58 6.06 2.52
CA ASN A 94 -10.53 6.36 1.09
C ASN A 94 -9.14 6.18 0.48
N VAL A 95 -8.08 6.60 1.21
CA VAL A 95 -6.70 6.40 0.76
C VAL A 95 -6.32 4.92 0.74
N LYS A 96 -6.73 4.14 1.75
CA LYS A 96 -6.51 2.68 1.80
C LYS A 96 -7.24 1.93 0.69
N ASP A 97 -8.44 2.38 0.36
CA ASP A 97 -9.29 1.81 -0.69
C ASP A 97 -8.82 2.22 -2.10
N GLY A 98 -7.79 3.07 -2.18
CA GLY A 98 -7.14 3.47 -3.43
C GLY A 98 -7.85 4.57 -4.22
N LEU A 99 -8.79 5.32 -3.60
CA LEU A 99 -9.44 6.45 -4.25
C LEU A 99 -8.41 7.47 -4.72
N SER A 100 -8.65 8.06 -5.88
CA SER A 100 -7.85 9.16 -6.38
C SER A 100 -7.99 10.40 -5.50
N THR A 101 -7.02 11.30 -5.59
CA THR A 101 -7.05 12.56 -4.82
C THR A 101 -8.25 13.43 -5.17
N THR A 102 -8.69 13.41 -6.44
CA THR A 102 -9.89 14.13 -6.90
C THR A 102 -11.17 13.55 -6.30
N GLU A 103 -11.35 12.23 -6.33
CA GLU A 103 -12.49 11.56 -5.68
C GLU A 103 -12.57 11.87 -4.18
N ILE A 104 -11.43 11.85 -3.48
CA ILE A 104 -11.36 12.22 -2.05
C ILE A 104 -11.82 13.66 -1.82
N ILE A 105 -11.41 14.59 -2.69
CA ILE A 105 -11.78 16.01 -2.58
C ILE A 105 -13.26 16.22 -2.92
N ASP A 106 -13.77 15.56 -3.95
CA ASP A 106 -15.18 15.62 -4.33
C ASP A 106 -16.08 15.14 -3.20
N GLU A 107 -15.69 14.09 -2.50
CA GLU A 107 -16.41 13.61 -1.32
C GLU A 107 -16.24 14.50 -0.08
N THR A 108 -15.07 15.11 0.07
CA THR A 108 -14.76 15.94 1.24
C THR A 108 -13.97 17.18 0.83
N PRO A 109 -14.64 18.25 0.36
CA PRO A 109 -13.99 19.45 -0.18
C PRO A 109 -13.03 20.17 0.76
N SER A 110 -13.15 19.94 2.08
CA SER A 110 -12.23 20.52 3.07
C SER A 110 -10.78 20.05 2.92
N PHE A 111 -10.53 19.00 2.14
CA PHE A 111 -9.18 18.50 1.82
C PHE A 111 -8.58 19.12 0.55
N ALA A 112 -9.27 20.03 -0.15
CA ALA A 112 -8.81 20.62 -1.41
C ALA A 112 -7.42 21.29 -1.33
N PHE A 113 -7.03 21.78 -0.15
CA PHE A 113 -5.71 22.39 0.07
C PHE A 113 -4.68 21.47 0.72
N LYS A 114 -5.01 20.18 0.89
CA LYS A 114 -4.15 19.16 1.55
C LYS A 114 -3.63 18.10 0.58
N LEU A 115 -3.44 18.45 -0.69
CA LEU A 115 -3.04 17.50 -1.74
C LEU A 115 -1.73 16.77 -1.42
N LYS A 116 -0.73 17.50 -0.90
CA LYS A 116 0.56 16.92 -0.50
C LYS A 116 0.42 15.95 0.68
N ASP A 117 -0.44 16.27 1.64
CA ASP A 117 -0.66 15.42 2.81
C ASP A 117 -1.32 14.11 2.41
N ILE A 118 -2.27 14.14 1.46
CA ILE A 118 -2.91 12.95 0.88
C ILE A 118 -1.88 12.09 0.13
N ASP A 119 -1.00 12.72 -0.65
CA ASP A 119 0.04 12.01 -1.41
C ASP A 119 1.06 11.35 -0.46
N ILE A 120 1.50 12.05 0.58
CA ILE A 120 2.39 11.50 1.62
C ILE A 120 1.72 10.33 2.36
N LEU A 121 0.44 10.46 2.69
CA LEU A 121 -0.30 9.41 3.37
C LEU A 121 -0.44 8.16 2.48
N ARG A 122 -0.73 8.35 1.19
CA ARG A 122 -0.78 7.26 0.20
C ARG A 122 0.56 6.55 0.10
N GLU A 123 1.66 7.32 -0.04
CA GLU A 123 3.02 6.76 -0.09
C GLU A 123 3.36 5.96 1.17
N ALA A 124 2.95 6.42 2.35
CA ALA A 124 3.17 5.71 3.60
C ALA A 124 2.48 4.32 3.61
N TYR A 125 1.22 4.24 3.14
CA TYR A 125 0.52 2.96 3.03
C TYR A 125 1.12 2.03 1.98
N LEU A 126 1.51 2.56 0.82
CA LEU A 126 2.17 1.79 -0.23
C LEU A 126 3.53 1.26 0.25
N SER A 127 4.32 2.11 0.91
CA SER A 127 5.62 1.74 1.46
C SER A 127 5.50 0.63 2.49
N GLU A 128 4.55 0.71 3.40
CA GLU A 128 4.34 -0.32 4.42
C GLU A 128 3.93 -1.66 3.79
N ARG A 129 3.02 -1.64 2.81
CA ARG A 129 2.59 -2.84 2.10
C ARG A 129 3.72 -3.50 1.32
N TYR A 130 4.46 -2.74 0.50
CA TYR A 130 5.49 -3.28 -0.40
C TYR A 130 6.89 -3.35 0.22
N ARG A 131 7.04 -3.02 1.49
CA ARG A 131 8.31 -3.12 2.22
C ARG A 131 8.73 -4.56 2.48
N SER A 132 7.77 -5.43 2.70
CA SER A 132 7.99 -6.83 3.10
C SER A 132 7.45 -7.85 2.09
N GLU A 133 6.75 -7.41 1.04
CA GLU A 133 6.13 -8.28 0.05
C GLU A 133 6.85 -8.16 -1.31
N ASN A 134 7.13 -9.29 -1.94
CA ASN A 134 7.59 -9.31 -3.32
C ASN A 134 6.42 -9.00 -4.26
N ARG A 135 6.70 -8.25 -5.34
CA ARG A 135 5.70 -7.94 -6.36
C ARG A 135 5.55 -9.12 -7.32
N GLU A 136 4.32 -9.39 -7.75
CA GLU A 136 4.07 -10.27 -8.89
C GLU A 136 4.27 -9.48 -10.18
N LEU A 137 5.47 -9.50 -10.74
CA LEU A 137 5.84 -8.65 -11.86
C LEU A 137 5.78 -9.38 -13.20
N THR A 138 5.07 -8.79 -14.18
CA THR A 138 5.08 -9.21 -15.58
C THR A 138 5.74 -8.15 -16.44
N VAL A 139 6.81 -8.51 -17.13
CA VAL A 139 7.55 -7.61 -18.04
C VAL A 139 7.30 -8.01 -19.48
N THR A 140 6.86 -7.06 -20.30
CA THR A 140 6.56 -7.24 -21.72
C THR A 140 7.40 -6.29 -22.56
N TYR A 141 8.14 -6.82 -23.51
CA TYR A 141 8.93 -6.07 -24.47
C TYR A 141 8.19 -5.96 -25.81
N LEU A 142 7.99 -4.74 -26.28
CA LEU A 142 7.29 -4.45 -27.53
C LEU A 142 8.25 -3.77 -28.50
N PHE A 143 8.51 -4.38 -29.65
CA PHE A 143 9.41 -3.77 -30.63
C PHE A 143 8.83 -3.73 -32.03
N GLY A 144 9.40 -2.88 -32.88
CA GLY A 144 8.99 -2.67 -34.28
C GLY A 144 9.17 -1.23 -34.70
N ALA A 145 8.97 -0.95 -35.98
CA ALA A 145 9.14 0.38 -36.55
C ALA A 145 8.33 1.46 -35.82
N SER A 146 8.73 2.73 -35.96
CA SER A 146 7.95 3.84 -35.43
C SER A 146 6.56 3.88 -36.10
N GLY A 147 5.55 4.29 -35.34
CA GLY A 147 4.17 4.40 -35.85
C GLY A 147 3.39 3.07 -35.95
N THR A 148 3.96 1.92 -35.56
CA THR A 148 3.27 0.61 -35.62
C THR A 148 2.24 0.39 -34.52
N GLY A 149 2.06 1.36 -33.60
CA GLY A 149 1.00 1.30 -32.59
C GLY A 149 1.40 0.62 -31.26
N LYS A 150 2.70 0.46 -30.96
CA LYS A 150 3.19 -0.13 -29.71
C LYS A 150 2.56 0.54 -28.47
N THR A 151 2.73 1.84 -28.33
CA THR A 151 2.21 2.62 -27.21
C THR A 151 0.68 2.65 -27.22
N SER A 152 0.05 2.88 -28.39
CA SER A 152 -1.41 2.88 -28.47
C SER A 152 -2.03 1.54 -28.09
N GLY A 153 -1.31 0.44 -28.35
CA GLY A 153 -1.71 -0.91 -27.94
C GLY A 153 -1.77 -1.10 -26.42
N ILE A 154 -0.88 -0.41 -25.67
CA ILE A 154 -0.91 -0.40 -24.20
C ILE A 154 -2.13 0.37 -23.72
N TYR A 155 -2.37 1.59 -24.24
CA TYR A 155 -3.50 2.43 -23.84
C TYR A 155 -4.89 1.88 -24.25
N LYS A 156 -4.94 0.99 -25.23
CA LYS A 156 -6.19 0.25 -25.56
C LYS A 156 -6.51 -0.83 -24.54
N LYS A 157 -5.52 -1.34 -23.82
CA LYS A 157 -5.66 -2.43 -22.85
C LYS A 157 -5.82 -1.94 -21.41
N HIS A 158 -5.34 -0.74 -21.14
CA HIS A 158 -5.23 -0.20 -19.79
C HIS A 158 -5.66 1.26 -19.74
N PRO A 159 -6.39 1.68 -18.70
CA PRO A 159 -6.75 3.09 -18.53
C PRO A 159 -5.51 3.95 -18.29
N ALA A 160 -5.51 5.17 -18.81
CA ALA A 160 -4.37 6.08 -18.71
C ALA A 160 -3.97 6.41 -17.25
N SER A 161 -4.93 6.38 -16.33
CA SER A 161 -4.72 6.63 -14.90
C SER A 161 -3.85 5.57 -14.21
N GLU A 162 -3.81 4.35 -14.75
CA GLU A 162 -3.01 3.24 -14.23
C GLU A 162 -1.59 3.19 -14.82
N ILE A 163 -1.27 4.08 -15.77
CA ILE A 163 -0.01 4.05 -16.52
C ILE A 163 0.91 5.18 -16.07
N CYS A 164 2.11 4.84 -15.64
CA CYS A 164 3.22 5.78 -15.51
C CYS A 164 4.19 5.59 -16.69
N ARG A 165 4.40 6.65 -17.48
CA ARG A 165 5.32 6.64 -18.63
C ARG A 165 6.65 7.25 -18.26
N ILE A 166 7.73 6.57 -18.62
CA ILE A 166 9.10 7.06 -18.54
C ILE A 166 9.56 7.36 -19.98
N THR A 167 9.76 8.63 -20.25
CA THR A 167 10.17 9.16 -21.58
C THR A 167 11.48 9.93 -21.52
N ASP A 168 11.95 10.29 -20.32
CA ASP A 168 13.20 11.00 -20.10
C ASP A 168 14.19 10.11 -19.35
N TYR A 169 15.31 9.83 -20.00
CA TYR A 169 16.41 9.00 -19.50
C TYR A 169 17.65 9.82 -19.14
N ASN A 170 17.64 11.15 -19.39
CA ASN A 170 18.82 12.01 -19.36
C ASN A 170 19.10 12.66 -18.00
N GLY A 171 18.44 12.25 -16.94
CA GLY A 171 18.71 12.76 -15.59
C GLY A 171 20.17 12.52 -15.16
N LYS A 172 20.85 13.53 -14.59
CA LYS A 172 22.25 13.40 -14.08
C LYS A 172 22.45 12.17 -13.16
N ASN A 173 21.38 11.69 -12.52
CA ASN A 173 21.37 10.55 -11.62
C ASN A 173 20.56 9.35 -12.15
N GLY A 174 20.27 9.29 -13.45
CA GLY A 174 19.43 8.28 -14.09
C GLY A 174 17.96 8.68 -14.17
N VAL A 175 17.08 7.70 -14.36
CA VAL A 175 15.63 7.89 -14.48
C VAL A 175 15.06 8.47 -13.18
N ARG A 176 14.17 9.45 -13.34
CA ARG A 176 13.39 10.01 -12.23
C ARG A 176 11.94 9.59 -12.34
N PHE A 177 11.37 9.23 -11.20
CA PHE A 177 10.00 8.78 -11.09
C PHE A 177 9.07 9.84 -10.48
N ASP A 178 9.30 11.12 -10.84
CA ASP A 178 8.55 12.27 -10.30
C ASP A 178 7.04 12.16 -10.58
N SER A 179 6.64 11.55 -11.69
CA SER A 179 5.25 11.33 -12.10
C SER A 179 4.66 10.00 -11.61
N TYR A 180 5.43 9.21 -10.89
CA TYR A 180 4.94 7.95 -10.35
C TYR A 180 4.22 8.18 -9.01
N HIS A 181 2.97 7.77 -8.93
CA HIS A 181 2.10 7.89 -7.75
C HIS A 181 1.42 6.57 -7.39
N GLY A 182 2.11 5.46 -7.64
CA GLY A 182 1.60 4.12 -7.33
C GLY A 182 0.84 3.45 -8.46
N GLN A 183 1.00 3.91 -9.71
CA GLN A 183 0.39 3.25 -10.87
C GLN A 183 0.86 1.81 -11.00
N ASP A 184 -0.06 0.91 -11.35
CA ASP A 184 0.21 -0.53 -11.52
C ASP A 184 1.06 -0.83 -12.76
N ILE A 185 1.12 0.09 -13.72
CA ILE A 185 1.76 -0.10 -15.02
C ILE A 185 2.87 0.91 -15.22
N LEU A 186 4.10 0.42 -15.41
CA LEU A 186 5.26 1.23 -15.76
C LEU A 186 5.60 1.01 -17.24
N VAL A 187 5.77 2.09 -17.98
CA VAL A 187 6.11 2.03 -19.40
C VAL A 187 7.43 2.77 -19.65
N PHE A 188 8.45 2.05 -20.09
CA PHE A 188 9.69 2.62 -20.63
C PHE A 188 9.51 2.81 -22.13
N GLU A 189 9.44 4.08 -22.58
CA GLU A 189 9.19 4.38 -23.99
C GLU A 189 10.48 4.64 -24.78
N GLU A 190 10.47 4.21 -26.03
CA GLU A 190 11.57 4.37 -26.97
C GLU A 190 12.92 3.93 -26.38
N PHE A 191 12.86 2.81 -25.67
CA PHE A 191 14.01 2.27 -24.97
C PHE A 191 15.11 1.81 -25.96
N ASN A 192 16.31 2.28 -25.73
CA ASN A 192 17.49 1.96 -26.52
C ASN A 192 18.75 1.88 -25.63
N SER A 193 18.67 1.06 -24.59
CA SER A 193 19.76 0.85 -23.62
C SER A 193 20.28 2.13 -22.93
N GLN A 194 19.43 3.18 -22.82
CA GLN A 194 19.81 4.46 -22.22
C GLN A 194 19.97 4.38 -20.70
N ILE A 195 19.33 3.41 -20.07
CA ILE A 195 19.45 3.16 -18.62
C ILE A 195 20.60 2.18 -18.42
N PRO A 196 21.54 2.41 -17.47
CA PRO A 196 22.52 1.40 -17.09
C PRO A 196 21.86 0.06 -16.76
N ILE A 197 22.41 -1.03 -17.27
CA ILE A 197 21.79 -2.36 -17.19
C ILE A 197 21.54 -2.77 -15.72
N GLU A 198 22.42 -2.41 -14.80
CA GLU A 198 22.31 -2.72 -13.37
C GLU A 198 21.08 -2.05 -12.75
N LYS A 199 20.77 -0.81 -13.18
CA LYS A 199 19.56 -0.12 -12.74
C LYS A 199 18.32 -0.74 -13.35
N MET A 200 18.38 -1.11 -14.63
CA MET A 200 17.27 -1.77 -15.31
C MET A 200 16.95 -3.13 -14.66
N LEU A 201 17.98 -3.90 -14.28
CA LEU A 201 17.78 -5.14 -13.54
C LEU A 201 16.98 -4.94 -12.25
N ASN A 202 17.24 -3.86 -11.51
CA ASN A 202 16.48 -3.54 -10.29
C ASN A 202 15.03 -3.14 -10.60
N TYR A 203 14.79 -2.33 -11.65
CA TYR A 203 13.43 -1.93 -12.03
C TYR A 203 12.57 -3.10 -12.50
N LEU A 204 13.19 -4.12 -13.08
CA LEU A 204 12.53 -5.33 -13.58
C LEU A 204 12.53 -6.50 -12.57
N ASP A 205 12.98 -6.27 -11.35
CA ASP A 205 12.98 -7.30 -10.30
C ASP A 205 11.70 -7.25 -9.46
N ILE A 206 11.39 -8.37 -8.83
CA ILE A 206 10.20 -8.54 -7.97
C ILE A 206 10.36 -7.96 -6.57
N TYR A 207 11.61 -7.76 -6.11
CA TYR A 207 11.91 -7.36 -4.75
C TYR A 207 11.48 -5.92 -4.43
N PRO A 208 11.28 -5.60 -3.13
CA PRO A 208 11.02 -4.24 -2.69
C PRO A 208 12.05 -3.26 -3.25
N LEU A 209 11.58 -2.16 -3.81
CA LEU A 209 12.44 -1.18 -4.47
C LEU A 209 11.97 0.24 -4.21
N THR A 210 12.92 1.12 -3.89
CA THR A 210 12.72 2.55 -3.81
C THR A 210 13.11 3.21 -5.13
N LEU A 211 12.21 4.00 -5.69
CA LEU A 211 12.38 4.72 -6.95
C LEU A 211 12.79 6.17 -6.68
N PRO A 212 13.90 6.65 -7.26
CA PRO A 212 14.36 8.02 -7.03
C PRO A 212 13.42 9.06 -7.65
N ALA A 213 12.95 10.00 -6.84
CA ALA A 213 12.16 11.14 -7.27
C ALA A 213 12.67 12.44 -6.65
N ARG A 214 12.24 13.61 -7.18
CA ARG A 214 12.87 14.90 -6.87
C ARG A 214 12.71 15.35 -5.40
N TYR A 215 11.56 15.11 -4.80
CA TYR A 215 11.23 15.63 -3.46
C TYR A 215 11.13 14.57 -2.39
N SER A 216 10.65 13.40 -2.75
CA SER A 216 10.65 12.22 -1.89
C SER A 216 10.63 10.98 -2.79
N ASP A 217 11.44 10.02 -2.42
CA ASP A 217 11.48 8.74 -3.12
C ASP A 217 10.10 8.08 -3.11
N ARG A 218 9.84 7.24 -4.13
CA ARG A 218 8.58 6.53 -4.31
C ARG A 218 8.78 5.03 -4.08
N THR A 219 7.77 4.38 -3.59
CA THR A 219 7.79 2.91 -3.45
C THR A 219 7.31 2.26 -4.75
N ALA A 220 8.10 1.34 -5.29
CA ALA A 220 7.72 0.57 -6.47
C ALA A 220 6.60 -0.42 -6.14
N CYS A 221 5.40 -0.18 -6.66
CA CYS A 221 4.23 -1.04 -6.48
C CYS A 221 3.59 -1.51 -7.80
N TYR A 222 4.20 -1.17 -8.94
CA TYR A 222 3.76 -1.66 -10.26
C TYR A 222 3.94 -3.18 -10.38
N THR A 223 2.98 -3.82 -11.02
CA THR A 223 2.98 -5.26 -11.29
C THR A 223 3.18 -5.57 -12.78
N LYS A 224 3.07 -4.55 -13.64
CA LYS A 224 3.25 -4.68 -15.09
C LYS A 224 4.26 -3.67 -15.59
N VAL A 225 5.23 -4.15 -16.37
CA VAL A 225 6.20 -3.29 -17.05
C VAL A 225 6.10 -3.54 -18.55
N TYR A 226 5.98 -2.45 -19.30
CA TYR A 226 6.12 -2.46 -20.75
C TYR A 226 7.38 -1.71 -21.15
N ILE A 227 8.14 -2.30 -22.05
CA ILE A 227 9.31 -1.66 -22.66
C ILE A 227 9.01 -1.54 -24.16
N THR A 228 8.86 -0.31 -24.67
CA THR A 228 8.68 -0.10 -26.10
C THR A 228 10.01 0.29 -26.76
N SER A 229 10.32 -0.28 -27.91
CA SER A 229 11.57 -0.04 -28.63
C SER A 229 11.37 -0.13 -30.14
N ASN A 230 12.29 0.46 -30.87
CA ASN A 230 12.43 0.22 -32.32
C ASN A 230 13.42 -0.93 -32.60
N LEU A 231 14.22 -1.34 -31.60
CA LEU A 231 15.20 -2.41 -31.71
C LEU A 231 14.64 -3.74 -31.24
N PRO A 232 15.02 -4.87 -31.88
CA PRO A 232 14.83 -6.19 -31.34
C PRO A 232 15.50 -6.35 -29.97
N LEU A 233 14.95 -7.21 -29.12
CA LEU A 233 15.46 -7.41 -27.76
C LEU A 233 16.93 -7.85 -27.71
N ASN A 234 17.35 -8.67 -28.65
CA ASN A 234 18.75 -9.16 -28.75
C ASN A 234 19.78 -8.10 -29.15
N GLU A 235 19.36 -6.92 -29.58
CA GLU A 235 20.19 -5.77 -29.88
C GLU A 235 20.28 -4.79 -28.70
N GLN A 236 19.48 -4.98 -27.67
CA GLN A 236 19.60 -4.19 -26.45
C GLN A 236 20.86 -4.59 -25.67
N TYR A 237 21.56 -3.61 -25.13
CA TYR A 237 22.82 -3.79 -24.38
C TYR A 237 23.85 -4.67 -25.07
N ILE A 238 24.09 -4.43 -26.39
CA ILE A 238 24.95 -5.26 -27.22
C ILE A 238 26.37 -5.44 -26.65
N ASP A 239 26.93 -4.39 -26.04
CA ASP A 239 28.24 -4.44 -25.42
C ASP A 239 28.27 -5.38 -24.20
N PHE A 240 27.19 -5.38 -23.38
CA PHE A 240 27.05 -6.30 -22.24
C PHE A 240 26.86 -7.74 -22.71
N LYS A 241 26.16 -7.95 -23.82
CA LYS A 241 26.00 -9.27 -24.42
C LYS A 241 27.34 -9.91 -24.74
N HIS A 242 28.31 -9.13 -25.21
CA HIS A 242 29.66 -9.61 -25.60
C HIS A 242 30.63 -9.68 -24.42
N ASN A 243 30.66 -8.62 -23.59
CA ASN A 243 31.69 -8.46 -22.55
C ASN A 243 31.25 -8.97 -21.18
N HIS A 244 29.92 -8.98 -20.90
CA HIS A 244 29.33 -9.38 -19.62
C HIS A 244 28.07 -10.25 -19.85
N PRO A 245 28.22 -11.44 -20.50
CA PRO A 245 27.07 -12.25 -20.95
C PRO A 245 26.12 -12.68 -19.81
N GLU A 246 26.64 -12.89 -18.62
CA GLU A 246 25.78 -13.28 -17.46
C GLU A 246 24.86 -12.12 -17.02
N THR A 247 25.35 -10.89 -17.03
CA THR A 247 24.54 -9.70 -16.74
C THR A 247 23.47 -9.51 -17.82
N TRP A 248 23.82 -9.70 -19.09
CA TRP A 248 22.87 -9.65 -20.20
C TRP A 248 21.81 -10.76 -20.10
N LYS A 249 22.20 -11.99 -19.79
CA LYS A 249 21.25 -13.09 -19.54
C LYS A 249 20.31 -12.78 -18.37
N ALA A 250 20.80 -12.13 -17.31
CA ALA A 250 19.98 -11.71 -16.18
C ALA A 250 18.92 -10.68 -16.61
N PHE A 251 19.22 -9.78 -17.56
CA PHE A 251 18.26 -8.85 -18.15
C PHE A 251 17.20 -9.62 -18.97
N ILE A 252 17.63 -10.50 -19.89
CA ILE A 252 16.72 -11.30 -20.73
C ILE A 252 15.78 -12.14 -19.91
N ARG A 253 16.26 -12.78 -18.84
CA ARG A 253 15.45 -13.63 -17.95
C ARG A 253 14.28 -12.87 -17.31
N ARG A 254 14.39 -11.56 -17.12
CA ARG A 254 13.35 -10.71 -16.56
C ARG A 254 12.29 -10.28 -17.56
N ILE A 255 12.51 -10.53 -18.85
CA ILE A 255 11.54 -10.26 -19.90
C ILE A 255 10.66 -11.50 -20.08
N HIS A 256 9.39 -11.40 -19.70
CA HIS A 256 8.47 -12.55 -19.72
C HIS A 256 7.81 -12.76 -21.07
N ARG A 257 7.56 -11.65 -21.82
CA ARG A 257 6.87 -11.70 -23.11
C ARG A 257 7.52 -10.72 -24.10
N VAL A 258 7.61 -11.09 -25.35
CA VAL A 258 8.16 -10.26 -26.43
C VAL A 258 7.18 -10.24 -27.60
N PHE A 259 6.82 -9.02 -28.06
CA PHE A 259 5.95 -8.84 -29.20
C PHE A 259 6.61 -8.01 -30.28
N PHE A 260 6.56 -8.48 -31.51
CA PHE A 260 6.92 -7.75 -32.70
C PHE A 260 5.67 -7.07 -33.29
N TYR A 261 5.74 -5.76 -33.45
CA TYR A 261 4.70 -4.96 -34.08
C TYR A 261 5.03 -4.72 -35.56
N LYS A 262 4.25 -5.36 -36.43
CA LYS A 262 4.34 -5.21 -37.88
C LYS A 262 3.72 -3.91 -38.35
N THR A 263 4.10 -3.42 -39.53
CA THR A 263 3.41 -2.34 -40.22
C THR A 263 1.93 -2.72 -40.40
N GLY A 264 1.00 -1.82 -39.99
CA GLY A 264 -0.43 -2.13 -39.97
C GLY A 264 -0.98 -2.51 -38.60
N GLY A 265 -0.15 -2.48 -37.54
CA GLY A 265 -0.60 -2.59 -36.13
C GLY A 265 -0.86 -4.02 -35.63
N GLN A 266 -0.50 -5.03 -36.40
CA GLN A 266 -0.55 -6.41 -35.98
C GLN A 266 0.64 -6.73 -35.06
N ALA A 267 0.36 -7.31 -33.88
CA ALA A 267 1.36 -7.76 -32.92
C ALA A 267 1.49 -9.29 -32.98
N GLU A 268 2.69 -9.79 -33.10
CA GLU A 268 3.03 -11.20 -33.07
C GLU A 268 3.90 -11.50 -31.86
N GLU A 269 3.51 -12.46 -31.02
CA GLU A 269 4.31 -12.89 -29.88
C GLU A 269 5.49 -13.75 -30.38
N ILE A 270 6.70 -13.36 -29.97
CA ILE A 270 7.93 -14.06 -30.32
C ILE A 270 8.46 -14.76 -29.07
N TYR A 271 8.66 -16.06 -29.17
CA TYR A 271 9.27 -16.82 -28.08
C TYR A 271 10.79 -16.65 -28.12
N PHE A 272 11.33 -15.98 -27.10
CA PHE A 272 12.75 -15.92 -26.84
C PHE A 272 13.15 -17.15 -25.99
N LYS A 273 13.98 -18.01 -26.58
CA LYS A 273 14.66 -19.08 -25.85
C LYS A 273 16.07 -18.65 -25.47
#